data_25039389fd337eff77b59e5269922f04
#
_entry.id   25039389fd337eff77b59e5269922f04
#
_cell.length_a   1.000
_cell.length_b   1.000
_cell.length_c   1.000
_cell.angle_alpha   90.00
_cell.angle_beta   90.00
_cell.angle_gamma   90.00
#
_symmetry.space_group_name_H-M   'P 1'
#
loop_
_entity.id
_entity.type
_entity.pdbx_description
1 polymer ?
#
loop_
_entity_poly.entity_id
_entity_poly.type
_entity_poly.pdbx_seq_one_letter_code
_entity_poly.pdbx_strand_id
1 'polypeptide(L)'
;DWVTDFQSEHDPFPIDKCSDALRIGSDRIGITILYNPQIQYKNSLRSYTIESINDAMKITNQKLTVYLKIINQESPKNNDLLLLESIRQLQDEHLNPDSWIFELNGNENIASLISSQAQIDERLNTSVILKINNLEEIQKKIEIIASTIGIQGLLLDFAIWENFLRKLESNFDSKNSEHIIGNKILEIIK
;
A
#
# COMPACT_ATOMS: atom_id res chain seq x y z
N ASP A 1 -9.31 0.94 7.53
CA ASP A 1 -8.65 1.64 6.41
C ASP A 1 -9.50 2.82 5.98
N TRP A 2 -8.88 3.95 5.76
CA TRP A 2 -9.52 5.13 5.20
C TRP A 2 -9.15 5.25 3.73
N VAL A 3 -10.16 5.55 2.88
CA VAL A 3 -9.98 5.69 1.43
C VAL A 3 -10.24 7.14 1.06
N THR A 4 -9.31 7.77 0.36
CA THR A 4 -9.48 9.13 -0.18
C THR A 4 -9.36 9.14 -1.71
N ASP A 5 -10.23 9.93 -2.32
CA ASP A 5 -10.19 10.30 -3.73
C ASP A 5 -10.21 11.83 -3.81
N PHE A 6 -9.16 12.43 -4.35
CA PHE A 6 -9.05 13.89 -4.47
C PHE A 6 -10.04 14.53 -5.46
N GLN A 7 -10.89 13.74 -6.11
CA GLN A 7 -11.92 14.26 -7.03
C GLN A 7 -13.20 14.68 -6.32
N SER A 8 -13.49 14.11 -5.16
CA SER A 8 -14.69 14.41 -4.39
C SER A 8 -14.40 15.36 -3.23
N GLU A 9 -15.40 16.16 -2.85
CA GLU A 9 -15.36 16.91 -1.60
C GLU A 9 -15.49 15.91 -0.45
N HIS A 10 -14.40 15.71 0.29
CA HIS A 10 -14.36 14.73 1.37
C HIS A 10 -14.40 15.38 2.74
N ASP A 11 -14.89 14.61 3.68
CA ASP A 11 -14.68 14.88 5.08
C ASP A 11 -13.18 14.95 5.40
N PRO A 12 -12.76 15.81 6.31
CA PRO A 12 -11.36 15.87 6.73
C PRO A 12 -10.89 14.51 7.24
N PHE A 13 -9.60 14.25 7.13
CA PHE A 13 -9.00 13.01 7.62
C PHE A 13 -9.41 12.77 9.08
N PRO A 14 -9.93 11.57 9.42
CA PRO A 14 -10.58 11.34 10.72
C PRO A 14 -9.56 11.14 11.85
N ILE A 15 -9.06 12.23 12.42
CA ILE A 15 -8.09 12.23 13.54
C ILE A 15 -8.60 11.41 14.73
N ASP A 16 -9.92 11.47 15.01
CA ASP A 16 -10.52 10.69 16.10
C ASP A 16 -10.31 9.18 15.93
N LYS A 17 -10.43 8.68 14.70
CA LYS A 17 -10.18 7.25 14.40
C LYS A 17 -8.70 6.88 14.60
N CYS A 18 -7.77 7.79 14.32
CA CYS A 18 -6.36 7.58 14.60
C CYS A 18 -6.11 7.47 16.11
N SER A 19 -6.73 8.36 16.89
CA SER A 19 -6.66 8.34 18.36
C SER A 19 -7.28 7.05 18.94
N ASP A 20 -8.38 6.58 18.38
CA ASP A 20 -8.99 5.30 18.78
C ASP A 20 -8.10 4.10 18.46
N ALA A 21 -7.47 4.09 17.28
CA ALA A 21 -6.51 3.06 16.90
C ALA A 21 -5.29 3.04 17.85
N LEU A 22 -4.80 4.22 18.24
CA LEU A 22 -3.71 4.34 19.22
C LEU A 22 -4.11 3.76 20.58
N ARG A 23 -5.35 4.01 21.06
CA ARG A 23 -5.84 3.48 22.35
C ARG A 23 -5.89 1.95 22.39
N ILE A 24 -6.10 1.29 21.25
CA ILE A 24 -6.07 -0.17 21.14
C ILE A 24 -4.67 -0.73 20.84
N GLY A 25 -3.64 0.13 20.87
CA GLY A 25 -2.25 -0.26 20.73
C GLY A 25 -1.71 -0.28 19.29
N SER A 26 -2.41 0.33 18.34
CA SER A 26 -1.89 0.46 16.96
C SER A 26 -0.83 1.56 16.91
N ASP A 27 0.36 1.22 16.45
CA ASP A 27 1.47 2.16 16.19
C ASP A 27 1.49 2.68 14.74
N ARG A 28 0.54 2.23 13.91
CA ARG A 28 0.52 2.51 12.47
C ARG A 28 -0.90 2.73 11.96
N ILE A 29 -1.03 3.71 11.08
CA ILE A 29 -2.26 4.00 10.33
C ILE A 29 -2.07 3.66 8.87
N GLY A 30 -3.02 2.93 8.29
CA GLY A 30 -3.10 2.63 6.87
C GLY A 30 -4.14 3.49 6.18
N ILE A 31 -3.77 4.12 5.07
CA ILE A 31 -4.70 4.84 4.19
C ILE A 31 -4.58 4.34 2.76
N THR A 32 -5.68 4.35 2.02
CA THR A 32 -5.70 4.09 0.59
C THR A 32 -5.92 5.40 -0.14
N ILE A 33 -5.01 5.76 -1.03
CA ILE A 33 -5.12 6.94 -1.89
C ILE A 33 -5.43 6.47 -3.31
N LEU A 34 -6.58 6.91 -3.81
CA LEU A 34 -6.97 6.74 -5.21
C LEU A 34 -6.46 7.95 -5.99
N TYR A 35 -5.55 7.75 -6.94
CA TYR A 35 -4.88 8.86 -7.62
C TYR A 35 -4.69 8.63 -9.12
N ASN A 36 -4.78 9.71 -9.88
CA ASN A 36 -4.39 9.74 -11.29
C ASN A 36 -3.56 11.01 -11.55
N PRO A 37 -2.26 10.90 -11.82
CA PRO A 37 -1.39 12.06 -12.00
C PRO A 37 -1.71 12.89 -13.26
N GLN A 38 -2.51 12.35 -14.16
CA GLN A 38 -2.95 13.03 -15.40
C GLN A 38 -4.18 13.91 -15.20
N ILE A 39 -4.87 13.77 -14.08
CA ILE A 39 -6.06 14.59 -13.76
C ILE A 39 -5.63 15.84 -13.02
N GLN A 40 -6.15 16.98 -13.44
CA GLN A 40 -5.95 18.22 -12.73
C GLN A 40 -6.89 18.28 -11.51
N TYR A 41 -6.37 17.92 -10.35
CA TYR A 41 -7.10 18.05 -9.09
C TYR A 41 -7.18 19.51 -8.63
N LYS A 42 -8.21 19.85 -7.86
CA LYS A 42 -8.26 21.14 -7.14
C LYS A 42 -7.10 21.16 -6.13
N ASN A 43 -6.08 21.97 -6.37
CA ASN A 43 -4.89 22.03 -5.52
C ASN A 43 -5.24 22.27 -4.05
N SER A 44 -6.20 23.16 -3.77
CA SER A 44 -6.63 23.46 -2.40
C SER A 44 -7.17 22.22 -1.64
N LEU A 45 -7.93 21.36 -2.31
CA LEU A 45 -8.48 20.15 -1.68
C LEU A 45 -7.40 19.12 -1.43
N ARG A 46 -6.52 18.91 -2.41
CA ARG A 46 -5.41 17.95 -2.29
C ARG A 46 -4.45 18.36 -1.17
N SER A 47 -3.99 19.61 -1.18
CA SER A 47 -3.08 20.12 -0.14
C SER A 47 -3.73 20.07 1.25
N TYR A 48 -5.01 20.46 1.37
CA TYR A 48 -5.73 20.36 2.64
C TYR A 48 -5.81 18.92 3.18
N THR A 49 -6.10 17.95 2.31
CA THR A 49 -6.18 16.55 2.73
C THR A 49 -4.82 16.02 3.19
N ILE A 50 -3.76 16.32 2.44
CA ILE A 50 -2.38 15.92 2.79
C ILE A 50 -1.94 16.58 4.11
N GLU A 51 -2.24 17.86 4.29
CA GLU A 51 -1.94 18.59 5.52
C GLU A 51 -2.67 17.96 6.73
N SER A 52 -3.95 17.63 6.57
CA SER A 52 -4.74 16.95 7.61
C SER A 52 -4.18 15.59 7.98
N ILE A 53 -3.68 14.80 7.01
CA ILE A 53 -3.02 13.51 7.24
C ILE A 53 -1.72 13.74 8.04
N ASN A 54 -0.89 14.67 7.59
CA ASN A 54 0.38 14.96 8.25
C ASN A 54 0.20 15.45 9.70
N ASP A 55 -0.81 16.30 9.93
CA ASP A 55 -1.11 16.77 11.28
C ASP A 55 -1.64 15.66 12.19
N ALA A 56 -2.48 14.76 11.67
CA ALA A 56 -2.92 13.60 12.42
C ALA A 56 -1.73 12.71 12.84
N MET A 57 -0.78 12.46 11.94
CA MET A 57 0.43 11.67 12.25
C MET A 57 1.31 12.35 13.30
N LYS A 58 1.48 13.68 13.22
CA LYS A 58 2.22 14.44 14.24
C LYS A 58 1.55 14.37 15.63
N ILE A 59 0.21 14.53 15.67
CA ILE A 59 -0.55 14.51 16.93
C ILE A 59 -0.51 13.13 17.59
N THR A 60 -0.68 12.06 16.81
CA THR A 60 -0.75 10.69 17.33
C THR A 60 0.61 10.01 17.45
N ASN A 61 1.65 10.56 16.83
CA ASN A 61 2.98 9.95 16.71
C ASN A 61 2.94 8.52 16.13
N GLN A 62 1.97 8.25 15.26
CA GLN A 62 1.81 6.96 14.58
C GLN A 62 2.55 6.98 13.24
N LYS A 63 2.96 5.81 12.78
CA LYS A 63 3.54 5.63 11.44
C LYS A 63 2.44 5.61 10.39
N LEU A 64 2.73 6.22 9.24
CA LEU A 64 1.82 6.26 8.10
C LEU A 64 2.19 5.20 7.06
N THR A 65 1.22 4.40 6.67
CA THR A 65 1.32 3.50 5.52
C THR A 65 0.31 3.92 4.46
N VAL A 66 0.79 4.21 3.26
CA VAL A 66 -0.05 4.61 2.13
C VAL A 66 -0.12 3.48 1.11
N TYR A 67 -1.32 2.97 0.87
CA TYR A 67 -1.61 2.17 -0.31
C TYR A 67 -2.03 3.09 -1.46
N LEU A 68 -1.14 3.26 -2.43
CA LEU A 68 -1.39 4.10 -3.59
C LEU A 68 -1.98 3.24 -4.72
N LYS A 69 -3.22 3.57 -5.10
CA LYS A 69 -3.94 2.91 -6.19
C LYS A 69 -4.18 3.88 -7.34
N ILE A 70 -3.66 3.54 -8.51
CA ILE A 70 -3.84 4.35 -9.71
C ILE A 70 -5.24 4.13 -10.27
N ILE A 71 -5.98 5.23 -10.45
CA ILE A 71 -7.26 5.25 -11.16
C ILE A 71 -6.95 5.67 -12.60
N ASN A 72 -6.94 4.71 -13.52
CA ASN A 72 -6.76 4.99 -14.94
C ASN A 72 -7.95 4.43 -15.72
N GLN A 73 -8.65 5.30 -16.44
CA GLN A 73 -9.80 4.91 -17.26
C GLN A 73 -9.38 4.38 -18.65
N GLU A 74 -8.14 4.66 -19.09
CA GLU A 74 -7.79 4.42 -20.50
C GLU A 74 -6.96 3.16 -20.75
N SER A 75 -6.07 2.74 -19.86
CA SER A 75 -5.29 1.50 -20.06
C SER A 75 -4.54 1.04 -18.82
N PRO A 76 -4.69 -0.23 -18.41
CA PRO A 76 -3.90 -0.80 -17.30
C PRO A 76 -2.39 -0.88 -17.57
N LYS A 77 -1.97 -0.89 -18.84
CA LYS A 77 -0.58 -1.13 -19.23
C LYS A 77 0.40 -0.02 -18.83
N ASN A 78 -0.10 1.20 -18.60
CA ASN A 78 0.73 2.35 -18.23
C ASN A 78 0.72 2.66 -16.74
N ASN A 79 0.02 1.86 -15.93
CA ASN A 79 -0.16 2.14 -14.50
C ASN A 79 1.16 2.25 -13.73
N ASP A 80 2.18 1.48 -14.11
CA ASP A 80 3.46 1.51 -13.41
C ASP A 80 4.21 2.85 -13.59
N LEU A 81 4.11 3.49 -14.77
CA LEU A 81 4.67 4.83 -15.00
C LEU A 81 3.84 5.91 -14.30
N LEU A 82 2.52 5.78 -14.31
CA LEU A 82 1.63 6.68 -13.59
C LEU A 82 1.86 6.59 -12.08
N LEU A 83 2.19 5.41 -11.57
CA LEU A 83 2.54 5.20 -10.18
C LEU A 83 3.78 6.00 -9.78
N LEU A 84 4.84 5.95 -10.58
CA LEU A 84 6.07 6.72 -10.35
C LEU A 84 5.78 8.23 -10.29
N GLU A 85 5.02 8.74 -11.27
CA GLU A 85 4.64 10.15 -11.34
C GLU A 85 3.74 10.55 -10.15
N SER A 86 2.83 9.66 -9.73
CA SER A 86 1.95 9.88 -8.58
C SER A 86 2.73 10.02 -7.28
N ILE A 87 3.71 9.14 -7.04
CA ILE A 87 4.57 9.22 -5.86
C ILE A 87 5.30 10.57 -5.84
N ARG A 88 5.89 10.97 -6.97
CA ARG A 88 6.58 12.25 -7.10
C ARG A 88 5.66 13.43 -6.76
N GLN A 89 4.48 13.50 -7.38
CA GLN A 89 3.53 14.60 -7.16
C GLN A 89 3.04 14.65 -5.70
N LEU A 90 2.77 13.51 -5.07
CA LEU A 90 2.35 13.46 -3.68
C LEU A 90 3.49 13.85 -2.72
N GLN A 91 4.73 13.49 -3.04
CA GLN A 91 5.91 13.92 -2.29
C GLN A 91 6.18 15.43 -2.42
N ASP A 92 5.96 16.01 -3.62
CA ASP A 92 6.05 17.45 -3.85
C ASP A 92 5.02 18.23 -3.01
N GLU A 93 3.88 17.62 -2.69
CA GLU A 93 2.86 18.13 -1.75
C GLU A 93 3.15 17.77 -0.28
N HIS A 94 4.37 17.31 0.02
CA HIS A 94 4.81 16.95 1.36
C HIS A 94 4.12 15.74 2.00
N LEU A 95 3.56 14.82 1.21
CA LEU A 95 3.12 13.52 1.74
C LEU A 95 4.33 12.58 1.88
N ASN A 96 4.73 12.32 3.11
CA ASN A 96 5.92 11.52 3.42
C ASN A 96 5.54 10.33 4.33
N PRO A 97 5.01 9.24 3.78
CA PRO A 97 4.67 8.07 4.58
C PRO A 97 5.92 7.28 5.00
N ASP A 98 5.81 6.54 6.10
CA ASP A 98 6.83 5.56 6.50
C ASP A 98 6.85 4.34 5.57
N SER A 99 5.72 4.05 4.91
CA SER A 99 5.63 2.94 3.98
C SER A 99 4.71 3.25 2.80
N TRP A 100 5.16 2.93 1.60
CA TRP A 100 4.35 2.87 0.40
C TRP A 100 3.97 1.43 0.08
N ILE A 101 2.70 1.20 -0.25
CA ILE A 101 2.19 -0.07 -0.77
C ILE A 101 1.65 0.19 -2.16
N PHE A 102 2.02 -0.64 -3.13
CA PHE A 102 1.51 -0.54 -4.49
C PHE A 102 1.48 -1.88 -5.22
N GLU A 103 0.72 -1.92 -6.30
CA GLU A 103 0.63 -3.05 -7.21
C GLU A 103 1.49 -2.75 -8.45
N LEU A 104 2.33 -3.70 -8.86
CA LEU A 104 3.04 -3.65 -10.13
C LEU A 104 2.39 -4.60 -11.13
N ASN A 105 2.20 -4.13 -12.35
CA ASN A 105 1.58 -4.91 -13.42
C ASN A 105 2.59 -5.69 -14.28
N GLY A 106 3.85 -5.75 -13.86
CA GLY A 106 4.82 -6.67 -14.45
C GLY A 106 6.08 -6.07 -15.07
N ASN A 107 6.33 -4.77 -14.90
CA ASN A 107 7.57 -4.16 -15.36
C ASN A 107 8.61 -4.09 -14.23
N GLU A 108 9.53 -5.05 -14.21
CA GLU A 108 10.57 -5.18 -13.16
C GLU A 108 11.53 -3.96 -13.14
N ASN A 109 11.84 -3.39 -14.28
CA ASN A 109 12.71 -2.21 -14.35
C ASN A 109 12.09 -0.98 -13.66
N ILE A 110 10.77 -0.87 -13.69
CA ILE A 110 10.07 0.23 -13.02
C ILE A 110 10.05 0.05 -11.50
N ALA A 111 10.09 -1.17 -10.99
CA ALA A 111 10.16 -1.43 -9.55
C ALA A 111 11.34 -0.73 -8.89
N SER A 112 12.52 -0.77 -9.54
CA SER A 112 13.72 -0.07 -9.05
C SER A 112 13.55 1.46 -9.09
N LEU A 113 12.95 2.00 -10.14
CA LEU A 113 12.70 3.45 -10.25
C LEU A 113 11.70 3.92 -9.19
N ILE A 114 10.63 3.16 -8.95
CA ILE A 114 9.62 3.46 -7.93
C ILE A 114 10.24 3.42 -6.53
N SER A 115 11.05 2.39 -6.24
CA SER A 115 11.75 2.28 -4.96
C SER A 115 12.71 3.46 -4.75
N SER A 116 13.47 3.82 -5.78
CA SER A 116 14.38 4.95 -5.73
C SER A 116 13.64 6.28 -5.53
N GLN A 117 12.51 6.49 -6.22
CA GLN A 117 11.69 7.68 -6.04
C GLN A 117 11.08 7.75 -4.63
N ALA A 118 10.57 6.63 -4.11
CA ALA A 118 9.98 6.58 -2.77
C ALA A 118 10.99 6.96 -1.67
N GLN A 119 12.27 6.68 -1.90
CA GLN A 119 13.36 6.87 -0.93
C GLN A 119 14.27 8.07 -1.27
N ILE A 120 13.88 8.91 -2.23
CA ILE A 120 14.67 10.09 -2.61
C ILE A 120 14.82 11.09 -1.45
N ASP A 121 15.89 11.85 -1.45
CA ASP A 121 16.23 12.88 -0.47
C ASP A 121 16.35 12.31 0.97
N GLU A 122 15.68 12.92 1.92
CA GLU A 122 15.71 12.52 3.33
C GLU A 122 14.83 11.31 3.67
N ARG A 123 14.20 10.65 2.66
CA ARG A 123 13.24 9.55 2.82
C ARG A 123 13.87 8.15 2.81
N LEU A 124 15.16 8.05 3.10
CA LEU A 124 15.94 6.80 3.04
C LEU A 124 15.35 5.64 3.86
N ASN A 125 14.57 5.95 4.90
CA ASN A 125 13.94 4.95 5.77
C ASN A 125 12.52 4.57 5.34
N THR A 126 12.01 5.13 4.24
CA THR A 126 10.68 4.78 3.73
C THR A 126 10.68 3.36 3.18
N SER A 127 9.77 2.54 3.69
CA SER A 127 9.60 1.16 3.24
C SER A 127 8.77 1.10 1.95
N VAL A 128 9.17 0.23 1.03
CA VAL A 128 8.40 -0.07 -0.17
C VAL A 128 7.92 -1.52 -0.10
N ILE A 129 6.62 -1.71 -0.24
CA ILE A 129 5.94 -3.00 -0.09
C ILE A 129 5.12 -3.27 -1.35
N LEU A 130 5.28 -4.44 -1.95
CA LEU A 130 4.47 -4.86 -3.10
C LEU A 130 3.21 -5.58 -2.63
N LYS A 131 2.05 -5.16 -3.16
CA LYS A 131 0.79 -5.87 -2.97
C LYS A 131 0.61 -6.94 -4.03
N ILE A 132 0.13 -8.11 -3.59
CA ILE A 132 -0.19 -9.26 -4.42
C ILE A 132 -1.67 -9.56 -4.30
N ASN A 133 -2.36 -9.57 -5.43
CA ASN A 133 -3.79 -9.86 -5.53
C ASN A 133 -4.07 -11.28 -6.04
N ASN A 134 -3.05 -11.96 -6.60
CA ASN A 134 -3.18 -13.29 -7.15
C ASN A 134 -1.98 -14.16 -6.76
N LEU A 135 -2.24 -15.36 -6.25
CA LEU A 135 -1.19 -16.33 -5.88
C LEU A 135 -0.34 -16.79 -7.06
N GLU A 136 -0.88 -16.81 -8.28
CA GLU A 136 -0.14 -17.20 -9.48
C GLU A 136 1.03 -16.25 -9.79
N GLU A 137 0.95 -15.00 -9.30
CA GLU A 137 1.99 -13.99 -9.51
C GLU A 137 3.04 -13.97 -8.38
N ILE A 138 2.84 -14.74 -7.31
CA ILE A 138 3.64 -14.60 -6.09
C ILE A 138 5.12 -14.85 -6.33
N GLN A 139 5.46 -15.90 -7.09
CA GLN A 139 6.86 -16.24 -7.37
C GLN A 139 7.54 -15.12 -8.15
N LYS A 140 6.90 -14.61 -9.19
CA LYS A 140 7.41 -13.48 -9.97
C LYS A 140 7.61 -12.22 -9.11
N LYS A 141 6.67 -11.93 -8.21
CA LYS A 141 6.79 -10.78 -7.31
C LYS A 141 7.91 -10.96 -6.28
N ILE A 142 8.13 -12.18 -5.79
CA ILE A 142 9.28 -12.52 -4.92
C ILE A 142 10.61 -12.29 -5.66
N GLU A 143 10.70 -12.68 -6.92
CA GLU A 143 11.89 -12.44 -7.75
C GLU A 143 12.17 -10.95 -7.92
N ILE A 144 11.14 -10.14 -8.17
CA ILE A 144 11.25 -8.68 -8.24
C ILE A 144 11.79 -8.12 -6.92
N ILE A 145 11.26 -8.55 -5.77
CA ILE A 145 11.72 -8.09 -4.47
C ILE A 145 13.16 -8.48 -4.22
N ALA A 146 13.52 -9.71 -4.50
CA ALA A 146 14.88 -10.21 -4.29
C ALA A 146 15.91 -9.48 -5.17
N SER A 147 15.50 -9.00 -6.35
CA SER A 147 16.36 -8.29 -7.30
C SER A 147 16.35 -6.77 -7.16
N THR A 148 15.39 -6.19 -6.44
CA THR A 148 15.19 -4.74 -6.37
C THR A 148 15.60 -4.19 -5.01
N ILE A 149 16.63 -3.36 -4.99
CA ILE A 149 17.07 -2.67 -3.78
C ILE A 149 15.97 -1.71 -3.31
N GLY A 150 15.69 -1.71 -2.00
CA GLY A 150 14.74 -0.79 -1.37
C GLY A 150 13.30 -1.31 -1.27
N ILE A 151 12.95 -2.39 -1.95
CA ILE A 151 11.69 -3.10 -1.70
C ILE A 151 11.90 -4.03 -0.50
N GLN A 152 11.07 -3.87 0.53
CA GLN A 152 11.30 -4.50 1.83
C GLN A 152 10.30 -5.60 2.17
N GLY A 153 9.22 -5.76 1.39
CA GLY A 153 8.22 -6.76 1.72
C GLY A 153 7.10 -6.97 0.71
N LEU A 154 6.27 -7.94 1.05
CA LEU A 154 5.05 -8.32 0.35
C LEU A 154 3.82 -8.09 1.24
N LEU A 155 2.75 -7.62 0.65
CA LEU A 155 1.41 -7.62 1.22
C LEU A 155 0.52 -8.53 0.39
N LEU A 156 0.02 -9.61 1.00
CA LEU A 156 -1.00 -10.46 0.38
C LEU A 156 -2.38 -9.83 0.58
N ASP A 157 -3.14 -9.71 -0.51
CA ASP A 157 -4.52 -9.22 -0.43
C ASP A 157 -5.37 -10.14 0.45
N PHE A 158 -6.28 -9.53 1.23
CA PHE A 158 -7.16 -10.29 2.12
C PHE A 158 -8.01 -11.33 1.38
N ALA A 159 -8.42 -11.06 0.14
CA ALA A 159 -9.18 -12.00 -0.67
C ALA A 159 -8.45 -13.34 -0.91
N ILE A 160 -7.11 -13.31 -0.96
CA ILE A 160 -6.29 -14.52 -1.05
C ILE A 160 -6.45 -15.36 0.23
N TRP A 161 -6.39 -14.70 1.39
CA TRP A 161 -6.53 -15.34 2.69
C TRP A 161 -7.96 -15.79 2.97
N GLU A 162 -8.96 -14.99 2.58
CA GLU A 162 -10.38 -15.31 2.77
C GLU A 162 -10.75 -16.62 2.08
N ASN A 163 -10.35 -16.79 0.81
CA ASN A 163 -10.59 -18.02 0.08
C ASN A 163 -9.91 -19.23 0.72
N PHE A 164 -8.73 -19.03 1.28
CA PHE A 164 -8.01 -20.07 2.01
C PHE A 164 -8.69 -20.40 3.34
N LEU A 165 -9.07 -19.40 4.12
CA LEU A 165 -9.76 -19.56 5.41
C LEU A 165 -11.13 -20.23 5.23
N ARG A 166 -11.93 -19.87 4.21
CA ARG A 166 -13.19 -20.53 3.89
C ARG A 166 -13.02 -22.01 3.57
N LYS A 167 -11.95 -22.38 2.87
CA LYS A 167 -11.61 -23.79 2.61
C LYS A 167 -11.21 -24.52 3.88
N LEU A 168 -10.54 -23.85 4.80
CA LEU A 168 -10.22 -24.41 6.11
C LEU A 168 -11.48 -24.61 6.95
N GLU A 169 -12.39 -23.64 7.01
CA GLU A 169 -13.65 -23.73 7.75
C GLU A 169 -14.53 -24.88 7.26
N SER A 170 -14.54 -25.15 5.95
CA SER A 170 -15.30 -26.27 5.38
C SER A 170 -14.71 -27.65 5.70
N ASN A 171 -13.44 -27.73 6.10
CA ASN A 171 -12.70 -28.96 6.40
C ASN A 171 -12.18 -28.99 7.85
N PHE A 172 -12.82 -28.25 8.77
CA PHE A 172 -12.28 -28.02 10.09
C PHE A 172 -12.23 -29.29 10.94
N ASP A 173 -11.07 -29.90 10.98
CA ASP A 173 -10.63 -30.79 12.07
C ASP A 173 -9.56 -30.01 12.85
N SER A 174 -9.91 -29.61 14.08
CA SER A 174 -9.16 -28.62 14.89
C SER A 174 -7.70 -29.01 15.20
N LYS A 175 -7.33 -30.26 15.02
CA LYS A 175 -5.96 -30.76 15.26
C LYS A 175 -5.01 -30.58 14.07
N ASN A 176 -5.51 -30.32 12.87
CA ASN A 176 -4.69 -30.22 11.66
C ASN A 176 -4.57 -28.81 11.08
N SER A 177 -5.31 -27.82 11.60
CA SER A 177 -5.40 -26.49 11.00
C SER A 177 -4.09 -25.70 11.01
N GLU A 178 -3.33 -25.76 12.12
CA GLU A 178 -2.04 -25.06 12.22
C GLU A 178 -0.99 -25.66 11.25
N HIS A 179 -1.02 -26.97 11.06
CA HIS A 179 -0.11 -27.66 10.16
C HIS A 179 -0.43 -27.40 8.68
N ILE A 180 -1.72 -27.27 8.36
CA ILE A 180 -2.19 -26.95 7.00
C ILE A 180 -1.81 -25.50 6.64
N ILE A 181 -1.97 -24.55 7.56
CA ILE A 181 -1.58 -23.15 7.37
C ILE A 181 -0.07 -23.04 7.17
N GLY A 182 0.72 -23.66 8.06
CA GLY A 182 2.18 -23.66 7.98
C GLY A 182 2.70 -24.27 6.67
N ASN A 183 2.15 -25.41 6.25
CA ASN A 183 2.56 -26.07 5.01
C ASN A 183 2.19 -25.23 3.77
N LYS A 184 1.02 -24.57 3.77
CA LYS A 184 0.61 -23.73 2.64
C LYS A 184 1.48 -22.47 2.52
N ILE A 185 1.84 -21.85 3.63
CA ILE A 185 2.81 -20.74 3.64
C ILE A 185 4.16 -21.22 3.11
N LEU A 186 4.64 -22.40 3.51
CA LEU A 186 5.89 -22.97 3.02
C LEU A 186 5.84 -23.37 1.55
N GLU A 187 4.69 -23.79 1.01
CA GLU A 187 4.51 -24.02 -0.44
C GLU A 187 4.55 -22.73 -1.24
N ILE A 188 4.10 -21.62 -0.67
CA ILE A 188 4.09 -20.30 -1.31
C ILE A 188 5.51 -19.69 -1.35
N ILE A 189 6.35 -20.00 -0.35
CA ILE A 189 7.70 -19.43 -0.20
C ILE A 189 8.78 -20.27 -0.91
N LYS A 190 8.49 -21.51 -1.27
CA LYS A 190 9.40 -22.40 -2.04
C LYS A 190 9.31 -22.15 -3.53
#